data_36e52b058fe99fff93bb6ae16f307945
#
_entry.id   36e52b058fe99fff93bb6ae16f307945
#
_cell.length_a   1.000
_cell.length_b   1.000
_cell.length_c   1.000
_cell.angle_alpha   90.00
_cell.angle_beta   90.00
_cell.angle_gamma   90.00
#
_symmetry.space_group_name_H-M   'P 1'
#
loop_
_entity.id
_entity.type
_entity.pdbx_description
1 polymer ?
#
loop_
_entity_poly.entity_id
_entity_poly.type
_entity_poly.pdbx_seq_one_letter_code
_entity_poly.pdbx_strand_id
1 'polypeptide(L)'
;MTIGKYSVGVVNYGKNEKSLKQYADFQDYLGTRLNSLIELEPAYNEVRALQQISNNKWDLVFAPPGLAAIAISRYNYEPLVSLEGRDKSRSVLISKETAPFQNRQDLKGQTIALGQKGSATGYYLPIYNLYGLNFSEVSFAPTPQAILQWLDQEQVTVGALSLAEYNLLKRDYAPNTFKVVYLDQHNVPPGAILISDRIERNQQEQVRLALVETPSFIAASAGYLPNEPLPDYEYLIKVIKRVREVLQESPMVLQK
;
A
#
# COMPACT_ATOMS: atom_id res chain seq x y z
N MET A 1 22.15 -21.49 -23.72
CA MET A 1 20.87 -21.47 -22.97
C MET A 1 20.60 -20.02 -22.64
N THR A 2 19.45 -19.49 -23.05
CA THR A 2 19.07 -18.13 -22.66
C THR A 2 18.69 -18.15 -21.19
N ILE A 3 19.40 -17.38 -20.36
CA ILE A 3 19.07 -17.24 -18.94
C ILE A 3 17.70 -16.53 -18.87
N GLY A 4 16.75 -17.10 -18.15
CA GLY A 4 15.47 -16.48 -17.90
C GLY A 4 15.65 -15.16 -17.14
N LYS A 5 14.64 -14.29 -17.20
CA LYS A 5 14.66 -13.00 -16.51
C LYS A 5 13.29 -12.77 -15.87
N TYR A 6 13.29 -12.30 -14.63
CA TYR A 6 12.10 -11.82 -13.93
C TYR A 6 12.28 -10.37 -13.49
N SER A 7 11.31 -9.53 -13.80
CA SER A 7 11.21 -8.18 -13.26
C SER A 7 10.39 -8.20 -11.96
N VAL A 8 10.95 -7.66 -10.88
CA VAL A 8 10.34 -7.69 -9.54
C VAL A 8 10.12 -6.26 -9.06
N GLY A 9 8.86 -5.84 -9.01
CA GLY A 9 8.47 -4.53 -8.50
C GLY A 9 8.49 -4.47 -6.97
N VAL A 10 9.03 -3.40 -6.42
CA VAL A 10 8.99 -3.11 -4.98
C VAL A 10 8.52 -1.68 -4.75
N VAL A 11 7.58 -1.47 -3.81
CA VAL A 11 7.14 -0.13 -3.45
C VAL A 11 8.02 0.40 -2.33
N ASN A 12 8.71 1.50 -2.60
CA ASN A 12 9.68 2.08 -1.70
C ASN A 12 9.50 3.60 -1.59
N TYR A 13 8.98 4.07 -0.47
CA TYR A 13 8.75 5.50 -0.22
C TYR A 13 10.02 6.31 0.09
N GLY A 14 11.15 5.64 0.31
CA GLY A 14 12.45 6.26 0.56
C GLY A 14 13.29 6.37 -0.70
N LYS A 15 13.89 7.54 -0.96
CA LYS A 15 14.82 7.75 -2.09
C LYS A 15 16.21 7.10 -1.87
N ASN A 16 16.40 6.29 -0.83
CA ASN A 16 17.71 5.76 -0.47
C ASN A 16 17.93 4.38 -1.09
N GLU A 17 19.03 4.21 -1.81
CA GLU A 17 19.55 2.91 -2.28
C GLU A 17 19.68 1.87 -1.16
N LYS A 18 19.82 2.31 0.10
CA LYS A 18 19.84 1.42 1.28
C LYS A 18 18.61 0.55 1.40
N SER A 19 17.46 1.02 0.92
CA SER A 19 16.19 0.27 1.03
C SER A 19 16.07 -0.90 0.03
N LEU A 20 16.84 -0.90 -1.05
CA LEU A 20 16.91 -2.06 -1.97
C LEU A 20 17.89 -3.13 -1.47
N LYS A 21 18.85 -2.77 -0.61
CA LYS A 21 19.82 -3.73 -0.06
C LYS A 21 19.17 -4.83 0.77
N GLN A 22 18.01 -4.58 1.36
CA GLN A 22 17.26 -5.61 2.09
C GLN A 22 16.80 -6.77 1.20
N TYR A 23 16.73 -6.55 -0.11
CA TYR A 23 16.33 -7.57 -1.09
C TYR A 23 17.51 -8.30 -1.74
N ALA A 24 18.76 -7.97 -1.41
CA ALA A 24 19.93 -8.54 -2.08
C ALA A 24 19.99 -10.07 -1.93
N ASP A 25 19.87 -10.57 -0.70
CA ASP A 25 19.88 -12.01 -0.44
C ASP A 25 18.69 -12.73 -1.08
N PHE A 26 17.52 -12.08 -1.13
CA PHE A 26 16.34 -12.58 -1.84
C PHE A 26 16.60 -12.67 -3.35
N GLN A 27 17.20 -11.65 -3.94
CA GLN A 27 17.53 -11.58 -5.37
C GLN A 27 18.48 -12.71 -5.75
N ASP A 28 19.54 -12.91 -4.99
CA ASP A 28 20.55 -13.96 -5.21
C ASP A 28 19.96 -15.36 -5.03
N TYR A 29 19.18 -15.56 -3.97
CA TYR A 29 18.50 -16.83 -3.70
C TYR A 29 17.52 -17.20 -4.81
N LEU A 30 16.60 -16.27 -5.15
CA LEU A 30 15.58 -16.55 -6.16
C LEU A 30 16.21 -16.75 -7.54
N GLY A 31 17.23 -15.96 -7.89
CA GLY A 31 17.99 -16.10 -9.13
C GLY A 31 18.65 -17.46 -9.27
N THR A 32 19.27 -17.94 -8.18
CA THR A 32 19.88 -19.28 -8.12
C THR A 32 18.84 -20.39 -8.26
N ARG A 33 17.73 -20.30 -7.51
CA ARG A 33 16.67 -21.32 -7.50
C ARG A 33 15.97 -21.45 -8.85
N LEU A 34 15.76 -20.32 -9.56
CA LEU A 34 15.07 -20.29 -10.85
C LEU A 34 16.03 -20.33 -12.05
N ASN A 35 17.34 -20.35 -11.82
CA ASN A 35 18.36 -20.21 -12.87
C ASN A 35 18.04 -19.04 -13.80
N SER A 36 17.72 -17.88 -13.22
CA SER A 36 17.23 -16.70 -13.91
C SER A 36 17.80 -15.41 -13.32
N LEU A 37 17.88 -14.36 -14.11
CA LEU A 37 18.21 -13.03 -13.64
C LEU A 37 16.98 -12.41 -12.93
N ILE A 38 17.14 -11.93 -11.72
CA ILE A 38 16.11 -11.21 -10.97
C ILE A 38 16.45 -9.72 -11.00
N GLU A 39 15.61 -8.92 -11.64
CA GLU A 39 15.77 -7.46 -11.65
C GLU A 39 14.77 -6.81 -10.72
N LEU A 40 15.28 -6.10 -9.70
CA LEU A 40 14.47 -5.31 -8.78
C LEU A 40 14.18 -3.93 -9.37
N GLU A 41 12.93 -3.56 -9.46
CA GLU A 41 12.47 -2.27 -9.96
C GLU A 41 11.71 -1.51 -8.87
N PRO A 42 12.28 -0.44 -8.28
CA PRO A 42 11.60 0.34 -7.28
C PRO A 42 10.55 1.27 -7.88
N ALA A 43 9.39 1.37 -7.22
CA ALA A 43 8.45 2.46 -7.40
C ALA A 43 8.38 3.27 -6.10
N TYR A 44 8.51 4.58 -6.22
CA TYR A 44 8.63 5.47 -5.06
C TYR A 44 7.28 5.93 -4.50
N ASN A 45 6.18 5.51 -5.10
CA ASN A 45 4.81 5.73 -4.64
C ASN A 45 3.84 4.77 -5.31
N GLU A 46 2.61 4.70 -4.78
CA GLU A 46 1.57 3.78 -5.28
C GLU A 46 1.11 4.10 -6.69
N VAL A 47 1.08 5.37 -7.09
CA VAL A 47 0.65 5.76 -8.45
C VAL A 47 1.60 5.19 -9.49
N ARG A 48 2.91 5.29 -9.23
CA ARG A 48 3.93 4.73 -10.12
C ARG A 48 3.87 3.20 -10.15
N ALA A 49 3.72 2.56 -8.98
CA ALA A 49 3.56 1.12 -8.88
C ALA A 49 2.32 0.64 -9.65
N LEU A 50 1.19 1.34 -9.50
CA LEU A 50 -0.04 1.02 -10.21
C LEU A 50 0.12 1.15 -11.74
N GLN A 51 0.88 2.13 -12.22
CA GLN A 51 1.21 2.25 -13.65
C GLN A 51 2.00 1.03 -14.14
N GLN A 52 2.99 0.56 -13.39
CA GLN A 52 3.77 -0.62 -13.76
C GLN A 52 2.92 -1.89 -13.78
N ILE A 53 2.08 -2.08 -12.76
CA ILE A 53 1.12 -3.20 -12.67
C ILE A 53 0.13 -3.15 -13.85
N SER A 54 -0.50 -2.00 -14.11
CA SER A 54 -1.51 -1.86 -15.17
C SER A 54 -0.94 -2.05 -16.59
N ASN A 55 0.34 -1.81 -16.76
CA ASN A 55 1.06 -2.03 -18.02
C ASN A 55 1.71 -3.42 -18.09
N ASN A 56 1.44 -4.29 -17.12
CA ASN A 56 2.04 -5.62 -17.01
C ASN A 56 3.57 -5.60 -17.16
N LYS A 57 4.24 -4.62 -16.52
CA LYS A 57 5.71 -4.49 -16.61
C LYS A 57 6.44 -5.43 -15.65
N TRP A 58 5.82 -5.75 -14.53
CA TRP A 58 6.43 -6.59 -13.50
C TRP A 58 5.92 -8.03 -13.59
N ASP A 59 6.83 -8.97 -13.52
CA ASP A 59 6.50 -10.39 -13.42
C ASP A 59 6.09 -10.76 -12.00
N LEU A 60 6.81 -10.21 -11.03
CA LEU A 60 6.51 -10.31 -9.60
C LEU A 60 6.38 -8.91 -9.01
N VAL A 61 5.60 -8.79 -7.93
CA VAL A 61 5.50 -7.52 -7.19
C VAL A 61 5.29 -7.75 -5.69
N PHE A 62 6.09 -7.07 -4.88
CA PHE A 62 5.85 -6.88 -3.45
C PHE A 62 4.78 -5.79 -3.30
N ALA A 63 3.53 -6.20 -3.28
CA ALA A 63 2.39 -5.30 -3.34
C ALA A 63 1.82 -5.01 -1.95
N PRO A 64 1.83 -3.73 -1.49
CA PRO A 64 1.02 -3.31 -0.36
C PRO A 64 -0.46 -3.64 -0.56
N PRO A 65 -1.29 -3.71 0.51
CA PRO A 65 -2.65 -4.24 0.45
C PRO A 65 -3.55 -3.63 -0.64
N GLY A 66 -3.53 -2.32 -0.80
CA GLY A 66 -4.34 -1.63 -1.80
C GLY A 66 -3.93 -1.98 -3.22
N LEU A 67 -2.62 -2.00 -3.50
CA LEU A 67 -2.10 -2.42 -4.80
C LEU A 67 -2.34 -3.90 -5.06
N ALA A 68 -2.21 -4.76 -4.04
CA ALA A 68 -2.51 -6.18 -4.15
C ALA A 68 -3.97 -6.41 -4.55
N ALA A 69 -4.91 -5.79 -3.84
CA ALA A 69 -6.33 -5.89 -4.15
C ALA A 69 -6.66 -5.42 -5.59
N ILE A 70 -6.02 -4.34 -6.06
CA ILE A 70 -6.20 -3.83 -7.42
C ILE A 70 -5.57 -4.77 -8.44
N ALA A 71 -4.35 -5.24 -8.22
CA ALA A 71 -3.64 -6.13 -9.13
C ALA A 71 -4.40 -7.44 -9.33
N ILE A 72 -4.89 -8.05 -8.24
CA ILE A 72 -5.69 -9.28 -8.26
C ILE A 72 -7.01 -9.06 -9.00
N SER A 73 -7.76 -8.01 -8.63
CA SER A 73 -9.12 -7.83 -9.15
C SER A 73 -9.21 -7.29 -10.57
N ARG A 74 -8.12 -6.75 -11.13
CA ARG A 74 -8.16 -6.02 -12.41
C ARG A 74 -7.07 -6.36 -13.40
N TYR A 75 -5.97 -6.91 -12.94
CA TYR A 75 -4.79 -7.12 -13.79
C TYR A 75 -4.28 -8.57 -13.74
N ASN A 76 -5.14 -9.50 -13.26
CA ASN A 76 -4.92 -10.94 -13.24
C ASN A 76 -3.59 -11.35 -12.57
N TYR A 77 -3.17 -10.62 -11.54
CA TYR A 77 -2.09 -11.08 -10.69
C TYR A 77 -2.63 -12.08 -9.67
N GLU A 78 -1.83 -13.08 -9.35
CA GLU A 78 -2.15 -14.11 -8.34
C GLU A 78 -1.25 -13.96 -7.12
N PRO A 79 -1.79 -14.06 -5.88
CA PRO A 79 -0.98 -14.00 -4.67
C PRO A 79 -0.23 -15.30 -4.45
N LEU A 80 1.07 -15.22 -4.13
CA LEU A 80 1.93 -16.36 -3.87
C LEU A 80 2.24 -16.57 -2.39
N VAL A 81 2.62 -15.51 -1.68
CA VAL A 81 2.94 -15.52 -0.25
C VAL A 81 2.55 -14.18 0.38
N SER A 82 2.26 -14.20 1.69
CA SER A 82 1.92 -13.01 2.47
C SER A 82 3.17 -12.15 2.73
N LEU A 83 3.06 -10.83 2.63
CA LEU A 83 4.07 -9.93 3.19
C LEU A 83 3.95 -9.88 4.71
N GLU A 84 5.04 -9.53 5.38
CA GLU A 84 4.96 -9.12 6.77
C GLU A 84 3.95 -7.98 6.89
N GLY A 85 2.88 -8.23 7.63
CA GLY A 85 1.89 -7.23 7.99
C GLY A 85 2.09 -6.88 9.46
N ARG A 86 2.15 -5.61 9.78
CA ARG A 86 1.91 -5.22 11.16
C ARG A 86 0.46 -5.54 11.45
N ASP A 87 0.24 -6.49 12.38
CA ASP A 87 -1.07 -6.94 12.78
C ASP A 87 -2.05 -5.77 12.91
N LYS A 88 -3.20 -5.89 12.25
CA LYS A 88 -4.33 -4.97 12.36
C LYS A 88 -4.07 -3.54 11.86
N SER A 89 -3.43 -3.38 10.71
CA SER A 89 -3.41 -2.09 10.06
C SER A 89 -4.85 -1.63 9.77
N ARG A 90 -5.22 -0.45 10.26
CA ARG A 90 -6.54 0.17 10.06
C ARG A 90 -6.34 1.58 9.54
N SER A 91 -7.30 2.08 8.77
CA SER A 91 -7.30 3.48 8.36
C SER A 91 -7.65 4.38 9.52
N VAL A 92 -6.93 5.50 9.66
CA VAL A 92 -7.22 6.55 10.64
C VAL A 92 -7.36 7.90 9.97
N LEU A 93 -8.25 8.73 10.49
CA LEU A 93 -8.30 10.16 10.23
C LEU A 93 -7.72 10.88 11.44
N ILE A 94 -6.74 11.72 11.21
CA ILE A 94 -6.03 12.45 12.24
C ILE A 94 -6.15 13.96 12.02
N SER A 95 -6.03 14.72 13.10
CA SER A 95 -5.96 16.18 13.10
C SER A 95 -4.94 16.68 14.13
N LYS A 96 -4.70 17.98 14.17
CA LYS A 96 -4.04 18.60 15.33
C LYS A 96 -4.84 18.31 16.61
N GLU A 97 -4.16 18.12 17.73
CA GLU A 97 -4.80 17.93 19.05
C GLU A 97 -5.75 19.08 19.40
N THR A 98 -5.35 20.31 19.06
CA THR A 98 -6.11 21.53 19.33
C THR A 98 -7.37 21.70 18.47
N ALA A 99 -7.52 20.91 17.39
CA ALA A 99 -8.69 21.01 16.52
C ALA A 99 -9.98 20.57 17.23
N PRO A 100 -11.13 21.21 16.99
CA PRO A 100 -12.38 20.96 17.73
C PRO A 100 -13.11 19.69 17.29
N PHE A 101 -12.50 18.83 16.50
CA PHE A 101 -13.15 17.64 15.93
C PHE A 101 -13.25 16.50 16.97
N GLN A 102 -14.44 15.93 17.10
CA GLN A 102 -14.74 14.80 17.98
C GLN A 102 -15.05 13.52 17.19
N ASN A 103 -15.54 13.67 15.96
CA ASN A 103 -15.95 12.57 15.11
C ASN A 103 -15.87 12.96 13.62
N ARG A 104 -16.11 12.01 12.71
CA ARG A 104 -15.99 12.23 11.28
C ARG A 104 -16.97 13.26 10.69
N GLN A 105 -18.14 13.48 11.34
CA GLN A 105 -19.15 14.44 10.87
C GLN A 105 -18.67 15.88 11.03
N ASP A 106 -17.81 16.14 12.03
CA ASP A 106 -17.22 17.45 12.29
C ASP A 106 -16.25 17.87 11.18
N LEU A 107 -15.86 16.92 10.31
CA LEU A 107 -14.90 17.13 9.21
C LEU A 107 -15.54 17.76 7.97
N LYS A 108 -16.86 17.98 7.97
CA LYS A 108 -17.56 18.64 6.85
C LYS A 108 -17.01 20.04 6.61
N GLY A 109 -16.68 20.36 5.37
CA GLY A 109 -16.14 21.66 4.97
C GLY A 109 -14.68 21.89 5.30
N GLN A 110 -14.00 20.90 5.86
CA GLN A 110 -12.58 20.98 6.19
C GLN A 110 -11.68 20.70 4.97
N THR A 111 -10.38 20.97 5.10
CA THR A 111 -9.36 20.53 4.14
C THR A 111 -8.83 19.17 4.55
N ILE A 112 -8.57 18.28 3.59
CA ILE A 112 -8.08 16.93 3.88
C ILE A 112 -6.89 16.55 2.99
N ALA A 113 -5.87 15.95 3.60
CA ALA A 113 -4.81 15.24 2.90
C ALA A 113 -5.11 13.74 2.87
N LEU A 114 -5.25 13.20 1.69
CA LEU A 114 -5.33 11.78 1.41
C LEU A 114 -3.97 11.25 0.94
N GLY A 115 -3.74 9.96 1.09
CA GLY A 115 -2.66 9.25 0.41
C GLY A 115 -2.94 9.13 -1.09
N GLN A 116 -2.00 8.55 -1.82
CA GLN A 116 -2.13 8.39 -3.26
C GLN A 116 -3.05 7.22 -3.64
N LYS A 117 -3.60 7.30 -4.85
CA LYS A 117 -4.37 6.22 -5.46
C LYS A 117 -3.53 4.95 -5.50
N GLY A 118 -4.03 3.89 -4.87
CA GLY A 118 -3.31 2.64 -4.62
C GLY A 118 -3.19 2.33 -3.13
N SER A 119 -3.22 3.34 -2.25
CA SER A 119 -3.22 3.15 -0.81
C SER A 119 -4.57 2.69 -0.28
N ALA A 120 -4.61 1.56 0.43
CA ALA A 120 -5.82 1.08 1.09
C ALA A 120 -6.27 2.02 2.20
N THR A 121 -5.35 2.38 3.10
CA THR A 121 -5.62 3.12 4.34
C THR A 121 -5.59 4.64 4.17
N GLY A 122 -4.82 5.14 3.20
CA GLY A 122 -4.71 6.57 2.94
C GLY A 122 -5.64 7.09 1.84
N TYR A 123 -6.19 6.21 0.99
CA TYR A 123 -7.01 6.63 -0.14
C TYR A 123 -8.39 5.94 -0.15
N TYR A 124 -8.46 4.61 -0.32
CA TYR A 124 -9.74 3.94 -0.57
C TYR A 124 -10.65 3.90 0.65
N LEU A 125 -10.17 3.48 1.79
CA LEU A 125 -10.96 3.43 3.02
C LEU A 125 -11.39 4.83 3.50
N PRO A 126 -10.53 5.87 3.51
CA PRO A 126 -10.98 7.22 3.83
C PRO A 126 -12.10 7.71 2.92
N ILE A 127 -11.97 7.57 1.60
CA ILE A 127 -13.01 7.99 0.65
C ILE A 127 -14.31 7.24 0.89
N TYR A 128 -14.22 5.92 1.13
CA TYR A 128 -15.39 5.09 1.44
C TYR A 128 -16.08 5.54 2.74
N ASN A 129 -15.32 5.80 3.81
CA ASN A 129 -15.82 6.19 5.12
C ASN A 129 -16.35 7.63 5.16
N LEU A 130 -15.84 8.50 4.30
CA LEU A 130 -16.19 9.91 4.21
C LEU A 130 -17.23 10.19 3.12
N TYR A 131 -17.76 9.14 2.49
CA TYR A 131 -18.78 9.29 1.46
C TYR A 131 -19.97 10.12 1.97
N GLY A 132 -20.37 11.11 1.18
CA GLY A 132 -21.43 12.05 1.53
C GLY A 132 -21.00 13.26 2.37
N LEU A 133 -19.73 13.33 2.80
CA LEU A 133 -19.15 14.56 3.38
C LEU A 133 -18.47 15.40 2.29
N ASN A 134 -18.77 16.68 2.29
CA ASN A 134 -18.12 17.64 1.40
C ASN A 134 -16.91 18.26 2.12
N PHE A 135 -15.77 18.27 1.45
CA PHE A 135 -14.55 18.94 1.88
C PHE A 135 -14.37 20.25 1.10
N SER A 136 -13.75 21.26 1.72
CA SER A 136 -13.42 22.52 1.01
C SER A 136 -12.26 22.32 0.04
N GLU A 137 -11.34 21.40 0.40
CA GLU A 137 -10.20 21.04 -0.43
C GLU A 137 -9.75 19.61 -0.12
N VAL A 138 -9.34 18.86 -1.16
CA VAL A 138 -8.74 17.54 -1.05
C VAL A 138 -7.37 17.54 -1.72
N SER A 139 -6.33 17.28 -0.94
CA SER A 139 -4.95 17.21 -1.42
C SER A 139 -4.43 15.77 -1.34
N PHE A 140 -3.55 15.39 -2.28
CA PHE A 140 -2.96 14.05 -2.30
C PHE A 140 -1.50 14.11 -1.92
N ALA A 141 -1.17 13.57 -0.75
CA ALA A 141 0.19 13.55 -0.25
C ALA A 141 1.01 12.45 -0.92
N PRO A 142 2.26 12.73 -1.31
CA PRO A 142 3.12 11.73 -1.94
C PRO A 142 3.57 10.63 -0.98
N THR A 143 3.58 10.89 0.31
CA THR A 143 4.01 9.94 1.36
C THR A 143 3.21 10.15 2.65
N PRO A 144 3.13 9.15 3.54
CA PRO A 144 2.54 9.32 4.87
C PRO A 144 3.23 10.41 5.71
N GLN A 145 4.55 10.59 5.58
CA GLN A 145 5.27 11.68 6.24
C GLN A 145 4.77 13.05 5.81
N ALA A 146 4.50 13.23 4.50
CA ALA A 146 3.98 14.50 3.99
C ALA A 146 2.61 14.84 4.59
N ILE A 147 1.77 13.84 4.91
CA ILE A 147 0.47 14.06 5.57
C ILE A 147 0.67 14.71 6.94
N LEU A 148 1.57 14.15 7.78
CA LEU A 148 1.83 14.71 9.11
C LEU A 148 2.49 16.10 9.01
N GLN A 149 3.40 16.28 8.05
CA GLN A 149 4.05 17.57 7.81
C GLN A 149 3.03 18.66 7.42
N TRP A 150 2.09 18.35 6.51
CA TRP A 150 1.06 19.30 6.10
C TRP A 150 0.08 19.62 7.23
N LEU A 151 -0.24 18.65 8.09
CA LEU A 151 -1.01 18.89 9.31
C LEU A 151 -0.25 19.77 10.28
N ASP A 152 1.04 19.51 10.48
CA ASP A 152 1.88 20.29 11.41
C ASP A 152 2.03 21.74 10.94
N GLN A 153 2.17 21.95 9.64
CA GLN A 153 2.24 23.27 9.00
C GLN A 153 0.87 23.92 8.76
N GLU A 154 -0.22 23.29 9.21
CA GLU A 154 -1.61 23.78 9.05
C GLU A 154 -2.02 24.01 7.59
N GLN A 155 -1.36 23.34 6.65
CA GLN A 155 -1.74 23.36 5.23
C GLN A 155 -3.04 22.56 4.99
N VAL A 156 -3.31 21.56 5.82
CA VAL A 156 -4.57 20.81 5.86
C VAL A 156 -5.01 20.64 7.31
N THR A 157 -6.30 20.42 7.52
CA THR A 157 -6.88 20.24 8.87
C THR A 157 -7.06 18.76 9.24
N VAL A 158 -7.15 17.88 8.24
CA VAL A 158 -7.35 16.43 8.41
C VAL A 158 -6.36 15.68 7.55
N GLY A 159 -5.85 14.57 8.05
CA GLY A 159 -4.99 13.65 7.29
C GLY A 159 -5.47 12.20 7.41
N ALA A 160 -5.26 11.41 6.36
CA ALA A 160 -5.64 10.00 6.29
C ALA A 160 -4.43 9.12 6.01
N LEU A 161 -4.17 8.15 6.90
CA LEU A 161 -3.06 7.18 6.77
C LEU A 161 -3.40 5.89 7.54
N SER A 162 -2.48 4.95 7.62
CA SER A 162 -2.66 3.79 8.48
C SER A 162 -2.35 4.10 9.94
N LEU A 163 -2.99 3.40 10.86
CA LEU A 163 -2.70 3.48 12.30
C LEU A 163 -1.22 3.15 12.60
N ALA A 164 -0.65 2.20 11.85
CA ALA A 164 0.74 1.80 12.01
C ALA A 164 1.70 2.93 11.61
N GLU A 165 1.47 3.57 10.46
CA GLU A 165 2.23 4.74 10.00
C GLU A 165 2.08 5.91 10.96
N TYR A 166 0.87 6.21 11.40
CA TYR A 166 0.62 7.24 12.40
C TYR A 166 1.42 7.00 13.68
N ASN A 167 1.36 5.79 14.24
CA ASN A 167 2.08 5.45 15.48
C ASN A 167 3.60 5.49 15.33
N LEU A 168 4.11 5.22 14.13
CA LEU A 168 5.53 5.33 13.83
C LEU A 168 5.95 6.79 13.70
N LEU A 169 5.28 7.53 12.83
CA LEU A 169 5.69 8.87 12.38
C LEU A 169 5.41 9.96 13.40
N LYS A 170 4.36 9.81 14.23
CA LYS A 170 4.08 10.79 15.29
C LYS A 170 5.21 10.94 16.32
N ARG A 171 6.15 9.98 16.38
CA ARG A 171 7.31 10.03 17.28
C ARG A 171 8.31 11.12 16.92
N ASP A 172 8.27 11.60 15.69
CA ASP A 172 9.12 12.68 15.18
C ASP A 172 8.58 14.08 15.57
N TYR A 173 7.42 14.12 16.26
CA TYR A 173 6.74 15.34 16.70
C TYR A 173 6.61 15.39 18.23
N ALA A 174 6.36 16.57 18.76
CA ALA A 174 6.13 16.75 20.20
C ALA A 174 4.93 15.89 20.66
N PRO A 175 4.92 15.39 21.90
CA PRO A 175 3.76 14.69 22.45
C PRO A 175 2.48 15.53 22.33
N ASN A 176 1.37 14.90 22.05
CA ASN A 176 0.06 15.54 21.89
C ASN A 176 -0.02 16.59 20.78
N THR A 177 0.79 16.46 19.72
CA THR A 177 0.66 17.30 18.52
C THR A 177 -0.58 16.91 17.71
N PHE A 178 -0.88 15.60 17.61
CA PHE A 178 -1.96 15.07 16.81
C PHE A 178 -2.87 14.14 17.61
N LYS A 179 -4.13 14.06 17.20
CA LYS A 179 -5.12 13.10 17.70
C LYS A 179 -5.79 12.31 16.58
N VAL A 180 -6.31 11.14 16.92
CA VAL A 180 -7.17 10.34 16.05
C VAL A 180 -8.61 10.84 16.20
N VAL A 181 -9.20 11.31 15.09
CA VAL A 181 -10.59 11.75 15.02
C VAL A 181 -11.51 10.59 14.67
N TYR A 182 -11.02 9.68 13.81
CA TYR A 182 -11.77 8.49 13.40
C TYR A 182 -10.81 7.31 13.17
N LEU A 183 -11.20 6.15 13.65
CA LEU A 183 -10.52 4.89 13.43
C LEU A 183 -11.48 3.92 12.74
N ASP A 184 -11.11 3.44 11.55
CA ASP A 184 -11.88 2.41 10.85
C ASP A 184 -11.96 1.13 11.68
N GLN A 185 -13.12 0.49 11.67
CA GLN A 185 -13.32 -0.77 12.40
C GLN A 185 -12.75 -1.99 11.68
N HIS A 186 -12.51 -1.88 10.35
CA HIS A 186 -12.02 -2.97 9.54
C HIS A 186 -10.49 -3.01 9.54
N ASN A 187 -9.96 -4.20 9.74
CA ASN A 187 -8.54 -4.46 9.55
C ASN A 187 -8.26 -4.57 8.05
N VAL A 188 -7.15 -3.97 7.64
CA VAL A 188 -6.62 -4.15 6.29
C VAL A 188 -5.71 -5.37 6.31
N PRO A 189 -5.90 -6.35 5.39
CA PRO A 189 -5.01 -7.50 5.31
C PRO A 189 -3.57 -7.05 4.99
N PRO A 190 -2.54 -7.87 5.26
CA PRO A 190 -1.19 -7.59 4.83
C PRO A 190 -1.12 -7.52 3.29
N GLY A 191 -0.01 -7.03 2.76
CA GLY A 191 0.30 -7.15 1.35
C GLY A 191 0.64 -8.58 0.95
N ALA A 192 0.98 -8.78 -0.32
CA ALA A 192 1.44 -10.09 -0.82
C ALA A 192 2.51 -9.92 -1.90
N ILE A 193 3.35 -10.95 -2.07
CA ILE A 193 4.09 -11.12 -3.31
C ILE A 193 3.12 -11.72 -4.31
N LEU A 194 2.92 -11.00 -5.41
CA LEU A 194 2.03 -11.40 -6.49
C LEU A 194 2.84 -11.78 -7.74
N ILE A 195 2.27 -12.65 -8.57
CA ILE A 195 2.82 -13.03 -9.86
C ILE A 195 1.84 -12.66 -10.98
N SER A 196 2.36 -12.18 -12.11
CA SER A 196 1.58 -11.88 -13.31
C SER A 196 1.12 -13.16 -14.02
N ASP A 197 -0.09 -13.17 -14.56
CA ASP A 197 -0.64 -14.24 -15.40
C ASP A 197 0.10 -14.44 -16.74
N ARG A 198 1.00 -13.50 -17.10
CA ARG A 198 1.89 -13.65 -18.28
C ARG A 198 2.92 -14.77 -18.09
N ILE A 199 3.25 -15.09 -16.86
CA ILE A 199 4.18 -16.16 -16.52
C ILE A 199 3.46 -17.50 -16.68
N GLU A 200 4.07 -18.43 -17.39
CA GLU A 200 3.49 -19.76 -17.59
C GLU A 200 3.27 -20.49 -16.26
N ARG A 201 2.19 -21.27 -16.17
CA ARG A 201 1.77 -21.93 -14.91
C ARG A 201 2.87 -22.78 -14.28
N ASN A 202 3.67 -23.48 -15.08
CA ASN A 202 4.79 -24.27 -14.56
C ASN A 202 5.86 -23.37 -13.90
N GLN A 203 6.11 -22.21 -14.49
CA GLN A 203 7.05 -21.23 -13.95
C GLN A 203 6.46 -20.54 -12.71
N GLN A 204 5.15 -20.23 -12.69
CA GLN A 204 4.48 -19.70 -11.51
C GLN A 204 4.61 -20.67 -10.32
N GLU A 205 4.43 -21.97 -10.55
CA GLU A 205 4.59 -22.99 -9.50
C GLU A 205 6.04 -23.09 -9.03
N GLN A 206 7.02 -23.02 -9.92
CA GLN A 206 8.44 -22.99 -9.55
C GLN A 206 8.78 -21.78 -8.68
N VAL A 207 8.26 -20.58 -9.04
CA VAL A 207 8.41 -19.36 -8.25
C VAL A 207 7.74 -19.52 -6.89
N ARG A 208 6.52 -20.04 -6.84
CA ARG A 208 5.78 -20.28 -5.60
C ARG A 208 6.56 -21.19 -4.65
N LEU A 209 7.05 -22.32 -5.16
CA LEU A 209 7.86 -23.26 -4.37
C LEU A 209 9.15 -22.61 -3.87
N ALA A 210 9.85 -21.87 -4.73
CA ALA A 210 11.05 -21.14 -4.33
C ALA A 210 10.77 -20.15 -3.19
N LEU A 211 9.65 -19.42 -3.25
CA LEU A 211 9.26 -18.47 -2.19
C LEU A 211 8.90 -19.17 -0.88
N VAL A 212 8.17 -20.30 -0.94
CA VAL A 212 7.78 -21.08 0.26
C VAL A 212 8.99 -21.74 0.91
N GLU A 213 9.95 -22.20 0.12
CA GLU A 213 11.19 -22.86 0.60
C GLU A 213 12.31 -21.87 0.96
N THR A 214 12.06 -20.56 0.87
CA THR A 214 13.08 -19.55 1.21
C THR A 214 13.52 -19.66 2.66
N PRO A 215 14.84 -19.66 2.93
CA PRO A 215 15.35 -19.59 4.29
C PRO A 215 14.75 -18.43 5.09
N SER A 216 14.36 -18.69 6.33
CA SER A 216 13.62 -17.71 7.16
C SER A 216 14.31 -16.35 7.28
N PHE A 217 15.66 -16.32 7.34
CA PHE A 217 16.41 -15.06 7.46
C PHE A 217 16.33 -14.23 6.16
N ILE A 218 16.31 -14.88 4.99
CA ILE A 218 16.15 -14.21 3.69
C ILE A 218 14.73 -13.67 3.55
N ALA A 219 13.72 -14.50 3.87
CA ALA A 219 12.32 -14.09 3.82
C ALA A 219 12.04 -12.90 4.76
N ALA A 220 12.54 -12.96 6.00
CA ALA A 220 12.40 -11.87 6.97
C ALA A 220 13.12 -10.59 6.50
N SER A 221 14.32 -10.70 5.91
CA SER A 221 15.03 -9.55 5.35
C SER A 221 14.24 -8.90 4.21
N ALA A 222 13.62 -9.70 3.33
CA ALA A 222 12.78 -9.23 2.24
C ALA A 222 11.36 -8.82 2.68
N GLY A 223 10.96 -9.09 3.93
CA GLY A 223 9.71 -8.67 4.54
C GLY A 223 8.50 -9.51 4.13
N TYR A 224 8.63 -10.84 4.02
CA TYR A 224 7.49 -11.72 3.75
C TYR A 224 7.51 -13.01 4.60
N LEU A 225 6.38 -13.68 4.65
CA LEU A 225 6.11 -14.87 5.50
C LEU A 225 5.78 -16.07 4.61
N PRO A 226 6.73 -16.98 4.37
CA PRO A 226 6.57 -18.09 3.41
C PRO A 226 5.41 -19.05 3.71
N ASN A 227 5.10 -19.27 5.00
CA ASN A 227 4.17 -20.31 5.45
C ASN A 227 2.87 -19.74 6.06
N GLU A 228 2.64 -18.44 5.95
CA GLU A 228 1.38 -17.83 6.39
C GLU A 228 0.28 -18.02 5.35
N PRO A 229 -0.99 -18.13 5.78
CA PRO A 229 -2.13 -18.13 4.87
C PRO A 229 -2.13 -16.89 3.97
N LEU A 230 -2.58 -17.06 2.74
CA LEU A 230 -2.74 -15.94 1.82
C LEU A 230 -3.77 -14.95 2.37
N PRO A 231 -3.51 -13.63 2.24
CA PRO A 231 -4.44 -12.61 2.70
C PRO A 231 -5.77 -12.63 1.95
N ASP A 232 -6.87 -12.43 2.65
CA ASP A 232 -8.19 -12.24 2.04
C ASP A 232 -8.41 -10.76 1.69
N TYR A 233 -8.53 -10.48 0.41
CA TYR A 233 -8.77 -9.13 -0.11
C TYR A 233 -10.22 -8.84 -0.47
N GLU A 234 -11.17 -9.76 -0.24
CA GLU A 234 -12.54 -9.63 -0.73
C GLU A 234 -13.21 -8.33 -0.29
N TYR A 235 -13.11 -7.99 1.00
CA TYR A 235 -13.66 -6.74 1.52
C TYR A 235 -13.00 -5.51 0.88
N LEU A 236 -11.67 -5.49 0.81
CA LEU A 236 -10.92 -4.36 0.24
C LEU A 236 -11.23 -4.18 -1.26
N ILE A 237 -11.39 -5.26 -2.00
CA ILE A 237 -11.81 -5.23 -3.42
C ILE A 237 -13.21 -4.60 -3.55
N LYS A 238 -14.15 -4.96 -2.68
CA LYS A 238 -15.51 -4.36 -2.65
C LYS A 238 -15.44 -2.85 -2.37
N VAL A 239 -14.63 -2.43 -1.40
CA VAL A 239 -14.40 -1.00 -1.09
C VAL A 239 -13.81 -0.27 -2.29
N ILE A 240 -12.76 -0.81 -2.91
CA ILE A 240 -12.11 -0.20 -4.07
C ILE A 240 -13.09 -0.05 -5.24
N LYS A 241 -13.90 -1.09 -5.50
CA LYS A 241 -14.95 -1.05 -6.52
C LYS A 241 -15.95 0.07 -6.24
N ARG A 242 -16.48 0.14 -5.01
CA ARG A 242 -17.46 1.17 -4.63
C ARG A 242 -16.89 2.58 -4.72
N VAL A 243 -15.68 2.80 -4.25
CA VAL A 243 -15.01 4.12 -4.35
C VAL A 243 -14.86 4.54 -5.80
N ARG A 244 -14.52 3.63 -6.70
CA ARG A 244 -14.42 3.94 -8.13
C ARG A 244 -15.76 4.34 -8.75
N GLU A 245 -16.85 3.63 -8.41
CA GLU A 245 -18.19 3.98 -8.84
C GLU A 245 -18.57 5.39 -8.36
N VAL A 246 -18.38 5.67 -7.07
CA VAL A 246 -18.64 6.98 -6.47
C VAL A 246 -17.88 8.10 -7.16
N LEU A 247 -16.59 7.89 -7.47
CA LEU A 247 -15.77 8.90 -8.14
C LEU A 247 -16.17 9.11 -9.61
N GLN A 248 -16.79 8.13 -10.26
CA GLN A 248 -17.35 8.27 -11.60
C GLN A 248 -18.69 9.02 -11.58
N GLU A 249 -19.54 8.74 -10.59
CA GLU A 249 -20.86 9.37 -10.43
C GLU A 249 -20.78 10.81 -9.91
N SER A 250 -19.78 11.13 -9.10
CA SER A 250 -19.58 12.45 -8.48
C SER A 250 -18.11 12.86 -8.50
N PRO A 251 -17.60 13.32 -9.65
CA PRO A 251 -16.23 13.81 -9.74
C PRO A 251 -15.90 14.95 -8.77
N MET A 252 -16.92 15.69 -8.30
CA MET A 252 -16.76 16.83 -7.39
C MET A 252 -16.25 16.49 -5.98
N VAL A 253 -16.23 15.22 -5.58
CA VAL A 253 -15.68 14.81 -4.27
C VAL A 253 -14.16 14.94 -4.22
N LEU A 254 -13.50 14.98 -5.38
CA LEU A 254 -12.03 15.02 -5.48
C LEU A 254 -11.51 16.03 -6.53
N GLN A 255 -12.34 17.00 -6.99
CA GLN A 255 -11.86 18.05 -7.89
C GLN A 255 -11.47 19.29 -7.10
N LYS A 256 -10.20 19.44 -6.84
CA LYS A 256 -9.25 20.47 -7.35
C LYS A 256 -7.83 20.05 -7.09
#